data_004de120192fbaa49c1ebccf56f305d2
#
_entry.id   004de120192fbaa49c1ebccf56f305d2
#
_cell.length_a   1.000
_cell.length_b   1.000
_cell.length_c   1.000
_cell.angle_alpha   90.00
_cell.angle_beta   90.00
_cell.angle_gamma   90.00
#
_symmetry.space_group_name_H-M   'P 1'
#
loop_
_entity.id
_entity.type
_entity.pdbx_description
1 polymer ?
#
loop_
_entity_poly.entity_id
_entity_poly.type
_entity_poly.pdbx_seq_one_letter_code
_entity_poly.pdbx_strand_id
1 'polypeptide(L)'
;MDRAAIDELLHFTGHAWREYARVIRPLGDDFLTAPASGSGWPALRDALTHINWAYVRWLADPTGTSDEPAERMRSWDELEAYRRCVLGHAREYLDSLSDVDLVTPREMNIDGEMLRYSPADIFVHAMLHERQHHGDLNTLLHQLGIEVPIVEYRFSLPDRRA
;
A
#
# COMPACT_ATOMS: atom_id res chain seq x y z
N MET A 1 15.98 1.98 -10.83
CA MET A 1 14.65 2.35 -11.39
C MET A 1 14.60 3.86 -11.47
N ASP A 2 14.07 4.43 -12.54
CA ASP A 2 13.92 5.88 -12.70
C ASP A 2 12.59 6.39 -12.11
N ARG A 3 12.45 7.71 -12.03
CA ARG A 3 11.27 8.39 -11.49
C ARG A 3 9.99 8.01 -12.23
N ALA A 4 10.03 7.97 -13.57
CA ALA A 4 8.85 7.68 -14.38
C ALA A 4 8.30 6.28 -14.10
N ALA A 5 9.18 5.29 -13.91
CA ALA A 5 8.79 3.93 -13.55
C ALA A 5 8.18 3.85 -12.13
N ILE A 6 8.69 4.65 -11.17
CA ILE A 6 8.10 4.73 -9.82
C ILE A 6 6.72 5.38 -9.88
N ASP A 7 6.56 6.47 -10.62
CA ASP A 7 5.27 7.13 -10.82
C ASP A 7 4.23 6.19 -11.44
N GLU A 8 4.63 5.42 -12.45
CA GLU A 8 3.76 4.43 -13.10
C GLU A 8 3.31 3.35 -12.11
N LEU A 9 4.22 2.86 -11.26
CA LEU A 9 3.88 1.89 -10.23
C LEU A 9 2.99 2.49 -9.12
N LEU A 10 3.22 3.74 -8.70
CA LEU A 10 2.33 4.46 -7.77
C LEU A 10 0.93 4.66 -8.38
N HIS A 11 0.86 4.92 -9.69
CA HIS A 11 -0.43 4.95 -10.39
C HIS A 11 -1.15 3.61 -10.33
N PHE A 12 -0.40 2.51 -10.54
CA PHE A 12 -0.94 1.16 -10.44
C PHE A 12 -1.45 0.82 -9.03
N THR A 13 -0.75 1.21 -7.96
CA THR A 13 -1.24 1.00 -6.60
C THR A 13 -2.55 1.74 -6.34
N GLY A 14 -2.69 2.95 -6.90
CA GLY A 14 -3.95 3.71 -6.86
C GLY A 14 -5.09 3.03 -7.65
N HIS A 15 -4.79 2.41 -8.79
CA HIS A 15 -5.76 1.58 -9.52
C HIS A 15 -6.18 0.37 -8.68
N ALA A 16 -5.23 -0.37 -8.14
CA ALA A 16 -5.51 -1.53 -7.30
C ALA A 16 -6.42 -1.19 -6.12
N TRP A 17 -6.11 -0.10 -5.40
CA TRP A 17 -6.94 0.38 -4.29
C TRP A 17 -8.39 0.64 -4.72
N ARG A 18 -8.61 1.31 -5.86
CA ARG A 18 -9.97 1.57 -6.38
C ARG A 18 -10.74 0.29 -6.68
N GLU A 19 -10.07 -0.74 -7.22
CA GLU A 19 -10.72 -2.02 -7.50
C GLU A 19 -11.14 -2.75 -6.20
N TYR A 20 -10.30 -2.74 -5.15
CA TYR A 20 -10.69 -3.26 -3.85
C TYR A 20 -11.79 -2.41 -3.20
N ALA A 21 -11.72 -1.09 -3.30
CA ALA A 21 -12.75 -0.18 -2.80
C ALA A 21 -14.12 -0.48 -3.42
N ARG A 22 -14.16 -0.72 -4.72
CA ARG A 22 -15.40 -1.04 -5.47
C ARG A 22 -16.11 -2.27 -4.93
N VAL A 23 -15.34 -3.24 -4.44
CA VAL A 23 -15.87 -4.52 -3.91
C VAL A 23 -16.18 -4.41 -2.42
N ILE A 24 -15.32 -3.78 -1.63
CA ILE A 24 -15.40 -3.79 -0.17
C ILE A 24 -16.33 -2.70 0.37
N ARG A 25 -16.24 -1.48 -0.16
CA ARG A 25 -17.02 -0.34 0.35
C ARG A 25 -18.55 -0.58 0.42
N PRO A 26 -19.18 -1.22 -0.57
CA PRO A 26 -20.61 -1.52 -0.53
C PRO A 26 -21.04 -2.47 0.59
N LEU A 27 -20.10 -3.20 1.20
CA LEU A 27 -20.40 -4.14 2.28
C LEU A 27 -20.63 -3.44 3.63
N GLY A 28 -20.22 -2.17 3.75
CA GLY A 28 -20.39 -1.34 4.94
C GLY A 28 -19.28 -1.51 5.98
N ASP A 29 -19.27 -0.58 6.96
CA ASP A 29 -18.22 -0.50 7.98
C ASP A 29 -18.25 -1.67 8.97
N ASP A 30 -19.42 -2.22 9.26
CA ASP A 30 -19.56 -3.41 10.11
C ASP A 30 -18.84 -4.61 9.50
N PHE A 31 -18.91 -4.77 8.17
CA PHE A 31 -18.20 -5.83 7.47
C PHE A 31 -16.68 -5.60 7.49
N LEU A 32 -16.24 -4.36 7.34
CA LEU A 32 -14.83 -3.97 7.39
C LEU A 32 -14.17 -4.35 8.73
N THR A 33 -14.93 -4.24 9.83
CA THR A 33 -14.45 -4.49 11.19
C THR A 33 -14.83 -5.87 11.75
N ALA A 34 -15.65 -6.64 11.01
CA ALA A 34 -16.04 -7.98 11.42
C ALA A 34 -14.80 -8.90 11.55
N PRO A 35 -14.76 -9.74 12.61
CA PRO A 35 -13.67 -10.69 12.78
C PRO A 35 -13.53 -11.63 11.59
N ALA A 36 -12.32 -11.76 11.09
CA ALA A 36 -11.96 -12.69 10.01
C ALA A 36 -11.16 -13.88 10.58
N SER A 37 -11.29 -15.04 9.95
CA SER A 37 -10.57 -16.25 10.35
C SER A 37 -9.76 -16.83 9.20
N GLY A 38 -8.59 -17.37 9.51
CA GLY A 38 -7.82 -18.21 8.57
C GLY A 38 -6.88 -17.46 7.60
N SER A 39 -6.77 -16.13 7.72
CA SER A 39 -5.87 -15.33 6.86
C SER A 39 -4.66 -14.74 7.57
N GLY A 40 -4.56 -14.90 8.89
CA GLY A 40 -3.57 -14.20 9.70
C GLY A 40 -3.94 -12.76 10.08
N TRP A 41 -5.00 -12.19 9.51
CA TRP A 41 -5.49 -10.84 9.82
C TRP A 41 -6.76 -10.91 10.69
N PRO A 42 -6.86 -10.11 11.77
CA PRO A 42 -8.05 -10.08 12.63
C PRO A 42 -9.33 -9.64 11.91
N ALA A 43 -9.21 -8.66 10.99
CA ALA A 43 -10.30 -8.16 10.15
C ALA A 43 -9.77 -7.59 8.84
N LEU A 44 -10.65 -7.28 7.88
CA LEU A 44 -10.27 -6.63 6.62
C LEU A 44 -9.60 -5.27 6.85
N ARG A 45 -10.10 -4.49 7.83
CA ARG A 45 -9.52 -3.19 8.17
C ARG A 45 -8.04 -3.31 8.55
N ASP A 46 -7.65 -4.39 9.24
CA ASP A 46 -6.28 -4.55 9.73
C ASP A 46 -5.33 -4.75 8.55
N ALA A 47 -5.68 -5.61 7.59
CA ALA A 47 -4.92 -5.79 6.37
C ALA A 47 -4.85 -4.50 5.53
N LEU A 48 -5.97 -3.78 5.36
CA LEU A 48 -6.03 -2.53 4.61
C LEU A 48 -5.25 -1.40 5.28
N THR A 49 -5.28 -1.33 6.61
CA THR A 49 -4.49 -0.36 7.37
C THR A 49 -3.01 -0.65 7.25
N HIS A 50 -2.61 -1.91 7.38
CA HIS A 50 -1.22 -2.34 7.24
C HIS A 50 -0.64 -2.02 5.85
N ILE A 51 -1.39 -2.27 4.79
CA ILE A 51 -0.99 -1.90 3.43
C ILE A 51 -0.62 -0.41 3.34
N ASN A 52 -1.42 0.47 3.96
CA ASN A 52 -1.14 1.90 3.96
C ASN A 52 0.01 2.27 4.91
N TRP A 53 0.01 1.67 6.11
CA TRP A 53 1.08 1.93 7.10
C TRP A 53 2.46 1.52 6.57
N ALA A 54 2.55 0.50 5.73
CA ALA A 54 3.82 0.08 5.13
C ALA A 54 4.53 1.22 4.38
N TYR A 55 3.80 2.12 3.73
CA TYR A 55 4.40 3.30 3.10
C TYR A 55 4.96 4.29 4.15
N VAL A 56 4.28 4.49 5.26
CA VAL A 56 4.80 5.29 6.38
C VAL A 56 6.06 4.65 6.93
N ARG A 57 6.00 3.35 7.21
CA ARG A 57 7.12 2.57 7.75
C ARG A 57 8.37 2.65 6.87
N TRP A 58 8.21 2.55 5.57
CA TRP A 58 9.33 2.45 4.65
C TRP A 58 9.80 3.81 4.09
N LEU A 59 8.91 4.77 3.90
CA LEU A 59 9.26 6.05 3.26
C LEU A 59 9.41 7.21 4.23
N ALA A 60 8.65 7.22 5.35
CA ALA A 60 8.66 8.33 6.30
C ALA A 60 9.34 8.00 7.62
N ASP A 61 9.22 6.74 8.10
CA ASP A 61 9.80 6.29 9.36
C ASP A 61 10.54 4.96 9.21
N PRO A 62 11.70 4.94 8.55
CA PRO A 62 12.50 3.72 8.41
C PRO A 62 13.05 3.21 9.75
N THR A 63 12.96 3.99 10.85
CA THR A 63 13.39 3.54 12.18
C THR A 63 12.41 2.57 12.83
N GLY A 64 11.18 2.47 12.33
CA GLY A 64 10.16 1.56 12.81
C GLY A 64 9.57 1.95 14.16
N THR A 65 9.60 3.24 14.49
CA THR A 65 9.07 3.76 15.75
C THR A 65 7.59 4.13 15.67
N SER A 66 7.04 4.25 14.46
CA SER A 66 5.62 4.57 14.25
C SER A 66 4.74 3.33 14.43
N ASP A 67 3.82 3.40 15.38
CA ASP A 67 2.82 2.36 15.59
C ASP A 67 1.81 2.30 14.43
N GLU A 68 1.39 1.10 14.09
CA GLU A 68 0.34 0.88 13.11
C GLU A 68 -1.02 1.32 13.69
N PRO A 69 -1.78 2.21 12.99
CA PRO A 69 -3.02 2.77 13.52
C PRO A 69 -4.26 1.89 13.29
N ALA A 70 -4.12 0.57 13.13
CA ALA A 70 -5.21 -0.35 12.74
C ALA A 70 -6.46 -0.20 13.60
N GLU A 71 -6.32 -0.09 14.92
CA GLU A 71 -7.47 0.05 15.84
C GLU A 71 -8.28 1.35 15.66
N ARG A 72 -7.70 2.35 14.97
CA ARG A 72 -8.31 3.67 14.76
C ARG A 72 -9.15 3.72 13.49
N MET A 73 -8.93 2.81 12.55
CA MET A 73 -9.63 2.78 11.26
C MET A 73 -10.93 1.97 11.39
N ARG A 74 -12.04 2.65 11.65
CA ARG A 74 -13.34 2.01 11.91
C ARG A 74 -14.31 2.14 10.74
N SER A 75 -14.00 2.99 9.77
CA SER A 75 -14.84 3.20 8.60
C SER A 75 -14.00 3.22 7.31
N TRP A 76 -14.68 3.00 6.20
CA TRP A 76 -14.05 3.13 4.88
C TRP A 76 -13.56 4.56 4.63
N ASP A 77 -14.29 5.57 5.08
CA ASP A 77 -13.90 6.97 4.87
C ASP A 77 -12.62 7.33 5.64
N GLU A 78 -12.40 6.76 6.82
CA GLU A 78 -11.14 6.90 7.58
C GLU A 78 -9.98 6.22 6.86
N LEU A 79 -10.16 5.00 6.36
CA LEU A 79 -9.16 4.29 5.54
C LEU A 79 -8.81 5.05 4.27
N GLU A 80 -9.82 5.59 3.58
CA GLU A 80 -9.63 6.38 2.36
C GLU A 80 -8.88 7.70 2.66
N ALA A 81 -9.20 8.36 3.76
CA ALA A 81 -8.48 9.55 4.19
C ALA A 81 -7.02 9.24 4.53
N TYR A 82 -6.78 8.14 5.24
CA TYR A 82 -5.43 7.67 5.57
C TYR A 82 -4.64 7.33 4.30
N ARG A 83 -5.23 6.60 3.35
CA ARG A 83 -4.61 6.29 2.06
C ARG A 83 -4.19 7.55 1.30
N ARG A 84 -5.07 8.55 1.21
CA ARG A 84 -4.76 9.83 0.54
C ARG A 84 -3.60 10.55 1.20
N CYS A 85 -3.59 10.61 2.54
CA CYS A 85 -2.52 11.23 3.31
C CYS A 85 -1.18 10.54 3.04
N VAL A 86 -1.14 9.22 3.17
CA VAL A 86 0.07 8.42 3.01
C VAL A 86 0.64 8.51 1.59
N LEU A 87 -0.19 8.37 0.57
CA LEU A 87 0.27 8.48 -0.83
C LEU A 87 0.63 9.93 -1.21
N GLY A 88 -0.01 10.92 -0.58
CA GLY A 88 0.39 12.32 -0.71
C GLY A 88 1.82 12.53 -0.24
N HIS A 89 2.15 12.09 0.97
CA HIS A 89 3.51 12.16 1.52
C HIS A 89 4.53 11.36 0.68
N ALA A 90 4.14 10.19 0.18
CA ALA A 90 5.02 9.40 -0.70
C ALA A 90 5.37 10.16 -2.00
N ARG A 91 4.40 10.87 -2.60
CA ARG A 91 4.62 11.72 -3.76
C ARG A 91 5.48 12.94 -3.43
N GLU A 92 5.16 13.66 -2.36
CA GLU A 92 5.96 14.81 -1.90
C GLU A 92 7.42 14.39 -1.67
N TYR A 93 7.64 13.23 -1.07
CA TYR A 93 8.99 12.70 -0.88
C TYR A 93 9.67 12.40 -2.23
N LEU A 94 8.98 11.71 -3.15
CA LEU A 94 9.52 11.45 -4.49
C LEU A 94 9.89 12.75 -5.21
N ASP A 95 9.02 13.76 -5.16
CA ASP A 95 9.22 15.06 -5.80
C ASP A 95 10.39 15.86 -5.19
N SER A 96 10.68 15.65 -3.91
CA SER A 96 11.80 16.30 -3.22
C SER A 96 13.18 15.76 -3.59
N LEU A 97 13.26 14.58 -4.20
CA LEU A 97 14.52 13.93 -4.57
C LEU A 97 14.98 14.40 -5.95
N SER A 98 16.29 14.61 -6.13
CA SER A 98 16.87 14.66 -7.48
C SER A 98 16.96 13.24 -8.08
N ASP A 99 17.14 13.14 -9.41
CA ASP A 99 17.30 11.84 -10.05
C ASP A 99 18.56 11.11 -9.55
N VAL A 100 19.60 11.85 -9.18
CA VAL A 100 20.81 11.27 -8.57
C VAL A 100 20.51 10.78 -7.16
N ASP A 101 19.80 11.58 -6.33
CA ASP A 101 19.43 11.18 -4.98
C ASP A 101 18.53 9.95 -4.97
N LEU A 102 17.62 9.86 -5.94
CA LEU A 102 16.66 8.75 -6.06
C LEU A 102 17.37 7.39 -6.18
N VAL A 103 18.51 7.32 -6.87
CA VAL A 103 19.24 6.07 -7.11
C VAL A 103 20.51 5.93 -6.26
N THR A 104 20.82 6.91 -5.42
CA THR A 104 22.01 6.88 -4.57
C THR A 104 21.72 6.12 -3.27
N PRO A 105 22.38 4.99 -2.97
CA PRO A 105 22.18 4.27 -1.72
C PRO A 105 22.56 5.10 -0.50
N ARG A 106 21.70 5.08 0.53
CA ARG A 106 21.89 5.72 1.83
C ARG A 106 21.86 4.69 2.94
N GLU A 107 22.56 4.97 4.03
CA GLU A 107 22.46 4.15 5.22
C GLU A 107 21.10 4.40 5.91
N MET A 108 20.43 3.33 6.26
CA MET A 108 19.15 3.32 6.94
C MET A 108 19.20 2.30 8.07
N ASN A 109 18.69 2.67 9.24
CA ASN A 109 18.49 1.72 10.33
C ASN A 109 17.12 1.06 10.13
N ILE A 110 17.12 -0.23 9.80
CA ILE A 110 15.91 -1.02 9.62
C ILE A 110 15.92 -2.12 10.67
N ASP A 111 15.00 -2.04 11.62
CA ASP A 111 14.85 -3.01 12.73
C ASP A 111 16.14 -3.24 13.52
N GLY A 112 16.96 -2.19 13.69
CA GLY A 112 18.23 -2.24 14.42
C GLY A 112 19.44 -2.61 13.55
N GLU A 113 19.26 -2.95 12.29
CA GLU A 113 20.33 -3.22 11.35
C GLU A 113 20.61 -2.02 10.45
N MET A 114 21.90 -1.69 10.28
CA MET A 114 22.34 -0.65 9.34
C MET A 114 22.46 -1.24 7.93
N LEU A 115 21.51 -0.91 7.08
CA LEU A 115 21.43 -1.39 5.70
C LEU A 115 21.60 -0.22 4.71
N ARG A 116 21.93 -0.54 3.46
CA ARG A 116 22.11 0.48 2.41
C ARG A 116 21.15 0.24 1.27
N TYR A 117 20.21 1.16 1.10
CA TYR A 117 19.24 1.18 0.02
C TYR A 117 19.15 2.57 -0.62
N SER A 118 18.84 2.63 -1.91
CA SER A 118 18.43 3.87 -2.54
C SER A 118 16.95 4.15 -2.22
N PRO A 119 16.50 5.41 -2.27
CA PRO A 119 15.06 5.72 -2.20
C PRO A 119 14.24 4.93 -3.23
N ALA A 120 14.77 4.73 -4.45
CA ALA A 120 14.11 3.92 -5.48
C ALA A 120 13.88 2.47 -5.02
N ASP A 121 14.84 1.85 -4.33
CA ASP A 121 14.69 0.49 -3.80
C ASP A 121 13.57 0.42 -2.75
N ILE A 122 13.48 1.45 -1.90
CA ILE A 122 12.47 1.53 -0.85
C ILE A 122 11.06 1.75 -1.44
N PHE A 123 10.93 2.60 -2.46
CA PHE A 123 9.65 2.74 -3.18
C PHE A 123 9.19 1.41 -3.77
N VAL A 124 10.08 0.71 -4.46
CA VAL A 124 9.78 -0.61 -5.03
C VAL A 124 9.39 -1.59 -3.93
N HIS A 125 10.13 -1.61 -2.82
CA HIS A 125 9.83 -2.49 -1.69
C HIS A 125 8.42 -2.23 -1.15
N ALA A 126 8.06 -0.97 -0.86
CA ALA A 126 6.74 -0.62 -0.34
C ALA A 126 5.59 -1.06 -1.28
N MET A 127 5.77 -0.88 -2.61
CA MET A 127 4.78 -1.28 -3.60
C MET A 127 4.67 -2.80 -3.76
N LEU A 128 5.78 -3.53 -3.69
CA LEU A 128 5.76 -5.00 -3.71
C LEU A 128 5.17 -5.58 -2.43
N HIS A 129 5.43 -4.95 -1.28
CA HIS A 129 4.82 -5.29 -0.01
C HIS A 129 3.29 -5.13 -0.04
N GLU A 130 2.78 -4.01 -0.59
CA GLU A 130 1.36 -3.85 -0.86
C GLU A 130 0.82 -5.00 -1.72
N ARG A 131 1.52 -5.39 -2.80
CA ARG A 131 1.09 -6.49 -3.67
C ARG A 131 1.04 -7.85 -2.96
N GLN A 132 1.98 -8.10 -2.05
CA GLN A 132 1.94 -9.29 -1.21
C GLN A 132 0.65 -9.36 -0.40
N HIS A 133 0.28 -8.26 0.27
CA HIS A 133 -0.93 -8.20 1.09
C HIS A 133 -2.23 -8.13 0.30
N HIS A 134 -2.19 -7.79 -1.00
CA HIS A 134 -3.33 -8.03 -1.88
C HIS A 134 -3.66 -9.52 -2.01
N GLY A 135 -2.67 -10.42 -1.90
CA GLY A 135 -2.91 -11.86 -1.81
C GLY A 135 -3.69 -12.25 -0.56
N ASP A 136 -3.36 -11.63 0.58
CA ASP A 136 -4.08 -11.83 1.83
C ASP A 136 -5.52 -11.31 1.73
N LEU A 137 -5.73 -10.12 1.16
CA LEU A 137 -7.07 -9.57 0.90
C LEU A 137 -7.90 -10.48 0.00
N ASN A 138 -7.31 -11.02 -1.06
CA ASN A 138 -7.98 -11.96 -1.95
C ASN A 138 -8.44 -13.21 -1.20
N THR A 139 -7.58 -13.74 -0.32
CA THR A 139 -7.91 -14.89 0.53
C THR A 139 -9.06 -14.57 1.47
N LEU A 140 -9.02 -13.43 2.15
CA LEU A 140 -10.08 -12.96 3.04
C LEU A 140 -11.42 -12.82 2.31
N LEU A 141 -11.43 -12.10 1.18
CA LEU A 141 -12.64 -11.89 0.38
C LEU A 141 -13.23 -13.21 -0.11
N HIS A 142 -12.38 -14.11 -0.62
CA HIS A 142 -12.82 -15.43 -1.09
C HIS A 142 -13.45 -16.25 0.04
N GLN A 143 -12.85 -16.28 1.24
CA GLN A 143 -13.39 -17.01 2.41
C GLN A 143 -14.74 -16.43 2.87
N LEU A 144 -14.95 -15.13 2.66
CA LEU A 144 -16.22 -14.46 2.98
C LEU A 144 -17.27 -14.58 1.86
N GLY A 145 -16.95 -15.30 0.79
CA GLY A 145 -17.86 -15.48 -0.36
C GLY A 145 -17.99 -14.24 -1.24
N ILE A 146 -17.04 -13.31 -1.15
CA ILE A 146 -17.02 -12.06 -1.93
C ILE A 146 -16.18 -12.26 -3.19
N GLU A 147 -16.67 -11.76 -4.32
CA GLU A 147 -15.93 -11.79 -5.59
C GLU A 147 -14.65 -10.96 -5.47
N VAL A 148 -13.51 -11.60 -5.76
CA VAL A 148 -12.20 -10.96 -5.72
C VAL A 148 -12.02 -10.08 -6.94
N PRO A 149 -11.58 -8.80 -6.78
CA PRO A 149 -11.35 -7.94 -7.93
C PRO A 149 -10.16 -8.42 -8.78
N ILE A 150 -10.27 -8.25 -10.09
CA ILE A 150 -9.17 -8.51 -11.02
C ILE A 150 -8.27 -7.28 -11.04
N VAL A 151 -7.11 -7.39 -10.39
CA VAL A 151 -6.12 -6.31 -10.31
C VAL A 151 -4.88 -6.71 -11.10
N GLU A 152 -4.82 -6.30 -12.36
CA GLU A 152 -3.68 -6.52 -13.23
C GLU A 152 -3.07 -5.18 -13.68
N TYR A 153 -1.75 -5.13 -13.71
CA TYR A 153 -0.99 -3.93 -14.09
C TYR A 153 -1.41 -3.39 -15.46
N ARG A 154 -1.65 -4.26 -16.45
CA ARG A 154 -2.07 -3.87 -17.79
C ARG A 154 -3.37 -3.05 -17.83
N PHE A 155 -4.26 -3.19 -16.83
CA PHE A 155 -5.50 -2.43 -16.76
C PHE A 155 -5.31 -1.01 -16.21
N SER A 156 -4.18 -0.73 -15.58
CA SER A 156 -3.83 0.62 -15.15
C SER A 156 -3.19 1.47 -16.24
N LEU A 157 -2.72 0.82 -17.31
CA LEU A 157 -2.05 1.51 -18.41
C LEU A 157 -3.08 2.25 -19.28
N PRO A 158 -2.70 3.42 -19.84
CA PRO A 158 -3.52 4.06 -20.85
C PRO A 158 -3.71 3.11 -22.05
N ASP A 159 -4.90 3.18 -22.69
CA ASP A 159 -5.21 2.35 -23.85
C ASP A 159 -4.15 2.57 -24.95
N ARG A 160 -3.30 1.58 -25.14
CA ARG A 160 -2.24 1.59 -26.16
C ARG A 160 -2.65 0.82 -27.41
N ARG A 161 -3.95 0.66 -27.65
CA ARG A 161 -4.44 0.06 -28.90
C ARG A 161 -4.04 0.98 -30.05
N ALA A 162 -3.21 0.42 -30.94
CA ALA A 162 -2.80 1.07 -32.18
C ALA A 162 -3.96 1.12 -33.18
#